data_e51de4d86a27709ea59dfd27d7bbea4f
#
_entry.id   e51de4d86a27709ea59dfd27d7bbea4f
#
_cell.length_a   1.000
_cell.length_b   1.000
_cell.length_c   1.000
_cell.angle_alpha   90.00
_cell.angle_beta   90.00
_cell.angle_gamma   90.00
#
_symmetry.space_group_name_H-M   'P 1'
#
loop_
_entity.id
_entity.type
_entity.pdbx_description
1 polymer ?
#
loop_
_entity_poly.entity_id
_entity_poly.type
_entity_poly.pdbx_seq_one_letter_code
_entity_poly.pdbx_strand_id
1 'polypeptide(L)'
;MAKVLVLDDVFDAVNLVKRVLEAAGHEVFGFTDEKDALGFIKKNQVDLAILDIKLKQKTGVEILAEIKSIAPATRAIMLTAYPTVETTQESFRLGASEYCVKPIDNDVLEETVARVLKGG
;
A
#
# COMPACT_ATOMS: atom_id res chain seq x y z
N MET A 1 11.60 12.41 -3.19
CA MET A 1 10.34 12.44 -2.40
C MET A 1 9.19 11.92 -3.23
N ALA A 2 8.45 10.95 -2.69
CA ALA A 2 7.34 10.33 -3.41
C ALA A 2 6.02 10.58 -2.71
N LYS A 3 4.92 10.45 -3.45
CA LYS A 3 3.57 10.50 -2.91
C LYS A 3 3.11 9.07 -2.66
N VAL A 4 2.85 8.74 -1.39
CA VAL A 4 2.52 7.40 -0.93
C VAL A 4 1.14 7.41 -0.31
N LEU A 5 0.28 6.50 -0.78
CA LEU A 5 -1.03 6.27 -0.17
C LEU A 5 -0.93 5.04 0.73
N VAL A 6 -1.51 5.11 1.92
CA VAL A 6 -1.58 3.97 2.84
C VAL A 6 -3.03 3.69 3.16
N LEU A 7 -3.47 2.46 2.96
CA LEU A 7 -4.83 2.01 3.25
C LEU A 7 -4.80 0.80 4.19
N ASP A 8 -5.37 0.99 5.38
CA ASP A 8 -5.48 -0.04 6.40
C ASP A 8 -6.69 0.32 7.26
N ASP A 9 -7.55 -0.63 7.62
CA ASP A 9 -8.74 -0.33 8.40
C ASP A 9 -8.44 -0.01 9.86
N VAL A 10 -7.21 -0.20 10.32
CA VAL A 10 -6.77 0.15 11.66
C VAL A 10 -6.03 1.49 11.63
N PHE A 11 -6.60 2.49 12.27
CA PHE A 11 -6.09 3.85 12.27
C PHE A 11 -4.63 3.92 12.77
N ASP A 12 -4.32 3.20 13.85
CA ASP A 12 -2.97 3.20 14.43
C ASP A 12 -1.94 2.61 13.44
N ALA A 13 -2.35 1.61 12.66
CA ALA A 13 -1.47 1.02 11.65
C ALA A 13 -1.16 2.03 10.54
N VAL A 14 -2.17 2.78 10.09
CA VAL A 14 -1.97 3.86 9.11
C VAL A 14 -1.00 4.91 9.65
N ASN A 15 -1.22 5.34 10.89
CA ASN A 15 -0.36 6.37 11.49
C ASN A 15 1.07 5.93 11.67
N LEU A 16 1.30 4.67 12.02
CA LEU A 16 2.65 4.15 12.18
C LEU A 16 3.41 4.19 10.86
N VAL A 17 2.82 3.66 9.81
CA VAL A 17 3.44 3.66 8.48
C VAL A 17 3.66 5.10 8.00
N LYS A 18 2.68 5.96 8.20
CA LYS A 18 2.78 7.37 7.82
C LYS A 18 3.97 8.05 8.48
N ARG A 19 4.15 7.87 9.79
CA ARG A 19 5.27 8.48 10.51
C ARG A 19 6.62 7.99 10.00
N VAL A 20 6.74 6.68 9.77
CA VAL A 20 7.99 6.10 9.29
C VAL A 20 8.36 6.68 7.93
N LEU A 21 7.41 6.75 7.02
CA LEU A 21 7.70 7.18 5.65
C LEU A 21 7.82 8.70 5.53
N GLU A 22 7.10 9.47 6.35
CA GLU A 22 7.29 10.93 6.40
C GLU A 22 8.68 11.27 6.92
N ALA A 23 9.16 10.55 7.93
CA ALA A 23 10.53 10.73 8.43
C ALA A 23 11.58 10.43 7.36
N ALA A 24 11.25 9.57 6.40
CA ALA A 24 12.13 9.25 5.27
C ALA A 24 11.99 10.25 4.11
N GLY A 25 11.15 11.27 4.26
CA GLY A 25 11.01 12.35 3.27
C GLY A 25 9.88 12.17 2.28
N HIS A 26 9.01 11.20 2.45
CA HIS A 26 7.87 10.99 1.57
C HIS A 26 6.65 11.78 2.02
N GLU A 27 5.79 12.12 1.07
CA GLU A 27 4.49 12.72 1.36
C GLU A 27 3.47 11.58 1.44
N VAL A 28 2.82 11.40 2.61
CA VAL A 28 1.99 10.23 2.87
C VAL A 28 0.55 10.62 3.12
N PHE A 29 -0.36 9.94 2.43
CA PHE A 29 -1.80 10.13 2.53
C PHE A 29 -2.41 8.85 3.10
N GLY A 30 -2.91 8.92 4.34
CA GLY A 30 -3.43 7.76 5.06
C GLY A 30 -4.94 7.65 4.99
N PHE A 31 -5.44 6.45 4.79
CA PHE A 31 -6.87 6.17 4.70
C PHE A 31 -7.22 4.92 5.48
N THR A 32 -8.38 4.93 6.11
CA THR A 32 -8.97 3.75 6.75
C THR A 32 -10.19 3.23 6.00
N ASP A 33 -10.63 3.97 4.97
CA ASP A 33 -11.82 3.64 4.18
C ASP A 33 -11.43 3.46 2.70
N GLU A 34 -11.91 2.36 2.11
CA GLU A 34 -11.57 1.99 0.72
C GLU A 34 -12.08 3.01 -0.29
N LYS A 35 -13.28 3.53 -0.08
CA LYS A 35 -13.88 4.52 -1.00
C LYS A 35 -13.10 5.80 -1.02
N ASP A 36 -12.65 6.26 0.16
CA ASP A 36 -11.86 7.48 0.27
C ASP A 36 -10.51 7.32 -0.42
N ALA A 37 -9.86 6.18 -0.22
CA ALA A 37 -8.58 5.88 -0.86
C ALA A 37 -8.71 5.85 -2.38
N LEU A 38 -9.72 5.15 -2.91
CA LEU A 38 -9.94 5.07 -4.35
C LEU A 38 -10.32 6.42 -4.94
N GLY A 39 -11.13 7.20 -4.22
CA GLY A 39 -11.48 8.56 -4.62
C GLY A 39 -10.27 9.46 -4.74
N PHE A 40 -9.33 9.33 -3.80
CA PHE A 40 -8.10 10.10 -3.81
C PHE A 40 -7.23 9.75 -5.03
N ILE A 41 -7.08 8.46 -5.33
CA ILE A 41 -6.27 8.00 -6.47
C ILE A 41 -6.86 8.46 -7.81
N LYS A 42 -8.19 8.56 -7.90
CA LYS A 42 -8.85 9.05 -9.13
C LYS A 42 -8.52 10.50 -9.42
N LYS A 43 -8.23 11.29 -8.39
CA LYS A 43 -8.04 12.75 -8.52
C LYS A 43 -6.59 13.19 -8.35
N ASN A 44 -5.73 12.32 -7.85
CA ASN A 44 -4.34 12.67 -7.52
C ASN A 44 -3.40 11.62 -8.05
N GLN A 45 -2.23 12.07 -8.49
CA GLN A 45 -1.17 11.16 -8.91
C GLN A 45 -0.48 10.61 -7.66
N VAL A 46 -0.39 9.28 -7.57
CA VAL A 46 0.23 8.58 -6.45
C VAL A 46 1.32 7.67 -7.01
N ASP A 47 2.49 7.72 -6.40
CA ASP A 47 3.63 6.90 -6.85
C ASP A 47 3.56 5.47 -6.31
N LEU A 48 3.06 5.32 -5.09
CA LEU A 48 3.04 4.03 -4.39
C LEU A 48 1.80 3.94 -3.50
N ALA A 49 1.14 2.79 -3.54
CA ALA A 49 0.06 2.46 -2.61
C ALA A 49 0.50 1.30 -1.72
N ILE A 50 0.36 1.46 -0.41
CA ILE A 50 0.59 0.39 0.58
C ILE A 50 -0.77 -0.05 1.08
N LEU A 51 -1.11 -1.31 0.87
CA LEU A 51 -2.45 -1.85 1.08
C LEU A 51 -2.44 -3.02 2.03
N ASP A 52 -3.33 -3.02 3.02
CA ASP A 52 -3.60 -4.21 3.80
C ASP A 52 -4.54 -5.13 3.01
N ILE A 53 -4.46 -6.41 3.28
CA ILE A 53 -5.33 -7.42 2.63
C ILE A 53 -6.72 -7.43 3.28
N LYS A 54 -6.77 -7.42 4.61
CA LYS A 54 -8.04 -7.55 5.34
C LYS A 54 -8.63 -6.17 5.62
N LEU A 55 -9.56 -5.77 4.78
CA LEU A 55 -10.25 -4.48 4.89
C LEU A 55 -11.72 -4.73 5.22
N LYS A 56 -12.48 -3.65 5.45
CA LYS A 56 -13.86 -3.75 5.94
C LYS A 56 -14.84 -4.31 4.91
N GLN A 57 -14.77 -3.85 3.68
CA GLN A 57 -15.75 -4.19 2.64
C GLN A 57 -15.15 -5.05 1.53
N LYS A 58 -13.93 -4.72 1.11
CA LYS A 58 -13.23 -5.44 0.05
C LYS A 58 -11.89 -5.93 0.60
N THR A 59 -11.31 -6.90 -0.07
CA THR A 59 -9.95 -7.31 0.26
C THR A 59 -8.96 -6.33 -0.37
N GLY A 60 -7.76 -6.25 0.18
CA GLY A 60 -6.69 -5.45 -0.41
C GLY A 60 -6.34 -5.89 -1.83
N VAL A 61 -6.54 -7.17 -2.14
CA VAL A 61 -6.33 -7.69 -3.50
C VAL A 61 -7.34 -7.08 -4.48
N GLU A 62 -8.61 -6.98 -4.08
CA GLU A 62 -9.63 -6.32 -4.89
C GLU A 62 -9.32 -4.84 -5.09
N ILE A 63 -8.85 -4.17 -4.04
CA ILE A 63 -8.45 -2.76 -4.13
C ILE A 63 -7.24 -2.60 -5.06
N LEU A 64 -6.28 -3.51 -4.98
CA LEU A 64 -5.12 -3.51 -5.88
C LEU A 64 -5.58 -3.59 -7.35
N ALA A 65 -6.51 -4.48 -7.64
CA ALA A 65 -7.06 -4.62 -9.01
C ALA A 65 -7.69 -3.31 -9.49
N GLU A 66 -8.45 -2.64 -8.62
CA GLU A 66 -9.08 -1.36 -8.95
C GLU A 66 -8.05 -0.27 -9.17
N ILE A 67 -7.04 -0.19 -8.30
CA ILE A 67 -5.96 0.80 -8.45
C ILE A 67 -5.22 0.59 -9.77
N LYS A 68 -4.90 -0.64 -10.11
CA LYS A 68 -4.18 -0.94 -11.36
C LYS A 68 -5.02 -0.62 -12.59
N SER A 69 -6.35 -0.71 -12.47
CA SER A 69 -7.25 -0.29 -13.54
C SER A 69 -7.31 1.23 -13.69
N ILE A 70 -7.34 1.96 -12.58
CA ILE A 70 -7.45 3.43 -12.54
C ILE A 70 -6.11 4.10 -12.84
N ALA A 71 -5.05 3.59 -12.22
CA ALA A 71 -3.73 4.22 -12.22
C ALA A 71 -2.64 3.14 -12.37
N PRO A 72 -2.48 2.58 -13.57
CA PRO A 72 -1.56 1.45 -13.76
C PRO A 72 -0.10 1.76 -13.45
N ALA A 73 0.28 3.03 -13.45
CA ALA A 73 1.66 3.44 -13.12
C ALA A 73 1.90 3.50 -11.61
N THR A 74 0.86 3.52 -10.79
CA THR A 74 1.01 3.48 -9.33
C THR A 74 1.50 2.09 -8.92
N ARG A 75 2.62 2.05 -8.21
CA ARG A 75 3.16 0.79 -7.70
C ARG A 75 2.45 0.41 -6.43
N ALA A 76 2.53 -0.86 -6.04
CA ALA A 76 1.81 -1.35 -4.87
C ALA A 76 2.67 -2.28 -4.03
N ILE A 77 2.57 -2.10 -2.71
CA ILE A 77 3.12 -3.01 -1.71
C ILE A 77 1.95 -3.52 -0.87
N MET A 78 1.84 -4.83 -0.72
CA MET A 78 0.86 -5.40 0.21
C MET A 78 1.53 -5.53 1.58
N LEU A 79 0.84 -5.11 2.64
CA LEU A 79 1.37 -5.16 4.00
C LEU A 79 0.27 -5.67 4.93
N THR A 80 0.36 -6.93 5.37
CA THR A 80 -0.73 -7.58 6.07
C THR A 80 -0.27 -8.46 7.23
N ALA A 81 -1.13 -8.56 8.26
CA ALA A 81 -0.97 -9.53 9.35
C ALA A 81 -1.60 -10.89 9.01
N TYR A 82 -2.29 -11.01 7.87
CA TYR A 82 -3.05 -12.20 7.50
C TYR A 82 -2.60 -12.76 6.15
N PRO A 83 -1.34 -13.21 6.05
CA PRO A 83 -0.83 -13.74 4.78
C PRO A 83 -1.41 -15.10 4.47
N THR A 84 -1.72 -15.32 3.19
CA THR A 84 -2.08 -16.64 2.67
C THR A 84 -1.34 -16.87 1.36
N VAL A 85 -1.21 -18.12 0.95
CA VAL A 85 -0.60 -18.46 -0.34
C VAL A 85 -1.44 -17.85 -1.47
N GLU A 86 -2.76 -17.95 -1.38
CA GLU A 86 -3.66 -17.43 -2.40
C GLU A 86 -3.52 -15.93 -2.57
N THR A 87 -3.54 -15.15 -1.47
CA THR A 87 -3.44 -13.69 -1.58
C THR A 87 -2.05 -13.25 -2.02
N THR A 88 -1.00 -13.98 -1.66
CA THR A 88 0.35 -13.71 -2.13
C THR A 88 0.44 -13.88 -3.64
N GLN A 89 -0.03 -15.02 -4.15
CA GLN A 89 0.00 -15.31 -5.59
C GLN A 89 -0.84 -14.31 -6.37
N GLU A 90 -2.04 -14.03 -5.90
CA GLU A 90 -2.96 -13.11 -6.56
C GLU A 90 -2.42 -11.68 -6.58
N SER A 91 -1.79 -11.25 -5.48
CA SER A 91 -1.20 -9.92 -5.41
C SER A 91 -0.12 -9.72 -6.46
N PHE A 92 0.80 -10.68 -6.60
CA PHE A 92 1.84 -10.58 -7.61
C PHE A 92 1.29 -10.71 -9.03
N ARG A 93 0.29 -11.56 -9.23
CA ARG A 93 -0.37 -11.69 -10.53
C ARG A 93 -0.99 -10.37 -10.97
N LEU A 94 -1.54 -9.60 -10.02
CA LEU A 94 -2.16 -8.30 -10.29
C LEU A 94 -1.16 -7.15 -10.31
N GLY A 95 0.12 -7.42 -10.15
CA GLY A 95 1.15 -6.41 -10.32
C GLY A 95 1.68 -5.76 -9.05
N ALA A 96 1.45 -6.37 -7.87
CA ALA A 96 2.11 -5.89 -6.65
C ALA A 96 3.62 -6.04 -6.78
N SER A 97 4.35 -5.03 -6.33
CA SER A 97 5.82 -5.06 -6.35
C SER A 97 6.39 -5.87 -5.21
N GLU A 98 5.73 -5.84 -4.04
CA GLU A 98 6.15 -6.55 -2.84
C GLU A 98 4.96 -7.00 -2.02
N TYR A 99 5.17 -8.03 -1.20
CA TYR A 99 4.18 -8.55 -0.27
C TYR A 99 4.87 -8.73 1.07
N CYS A 100 4.48 -7.93 2.05
CA CYS A 100 5.12 -7.87 3.36
C CYS A 100 4.17 -8.34 4.45
N VAL A 101 4.73 -8.98 5.48
CA VAL A 101 3.96 -9.52 6.61
C VAL A 101 4.23 -8.68 7.86
N LYS A 102 3.16 -8.31 8.57
CA LYS A 102 3.26 -7.62 9.86
C LYS A 102 3.60 -8.62 10.97
N PRO A 103 4.36 -8.20 11.99
CA PRO A 103 4.98 -6.88 12.15
C PRO A 103 6.21 -6.75 11.24
N ILE A 104 6.45 -5.53 10.75
CA ILE A 104 7.60 -5.22 9.91
C ILE A 104 8.44 -4.15 10.61
N ASP A 105 9.76 -4.33 10.64
CA ASP A 105 10.66 -3.33 11.18
C ASP A 105 10.62 -2.05 10.36
N ASN A 106 10.73 -0.91 11.03
CA ASN A 106 10.70 0.39 10.36
C ASN A 106 11.76 0.51 9.28
N ASP A 107 12.98 0.04 9.56
CA ASP A 107 14.07 0.07 8.58
C ASP A 107 13.77 -0.78 7.36
N VAL A 108 13.18 -1.95 7.56
CA VAL A 108 12.81 -2.85 6.45
C VAL A 108 11.71 -2.21 5.60
N LEU A 109 10.75 -1.56 6.24
CA LEU A 109 9.68 -0.85 5.53
C LEU A 109 10.27 0.27 4.66
N GLU A 110 11.14 1.12 5.24
CA GLU A 110 11.80 2.20 4.51
C GLU A 110 12.58 1.67 3.30
N GLU A 111 13.37 0.63 3.50
CA GLU A 111 14.19 0.03 2.44
C GLU A 111 13.33 -0.55 1.33
N THR A 112 12.25 -1.23 1.69
CA THR A 112 11.32 -1.84 0.74
C THR A 112 10.67 -0.77 -0.12
N VAL A 113 10.20 0.31 0.51
CA VAL A 113 9.58 1.44 -0.19
C VAL A 113 10.60 2.08 -1.14
N ALA A 114 11.81 2.34 -0.67
CA ALA A 114 12.85 2.95 -1.49
C ALA A 114 13.18 2.09 -2.71
N ARG A 115 13.29 0.78 -2.51
CA ARG A 115 13.59 -0.16 -3.60
C ARG A 115 12.47 -0.19 -4.65
N VAL A 116 11.24 -0.27 -4.20
CA VAL A 116 10.07 -0.29 -5.10
C VAL A 116 9.99 1.00 -5.90
N LEU A 117 10.21 2.14 -5.25
CA LEU A 117 10.17 3.45 -5.93
C LEU A 117 11.26 3.62 -6.98
N LYS A 118 12.37 2.89 -6.86
CA LYS A 118 13.44 2.88 -7.86
C LYS A 118 13.15 1.98 -9.06
N GLY A 119 12.03 1.28 -9.05
CA GLY A 119 11.65 0.40 -10.14
C GLY A 119 11.99 -1.06 -9.92
N GLY A 120 12.37 -1.39 -8.69
CA GLY A 120 12.73 -2.75 -8.33
C GLY A 120 11.56 -3.66 -7.99
#